data_155497e533968d0c3165e5a9d04bd3de
#
_entry.id   155497e533968d0c3165e5a9d04bd3de
#
_cell.length_a   1.000
_cell.length_b   1.000
_cell.length_c   1.000
_cell.angle_alpha   90.00
_cell.angle_beta   90.00
_cell.angle_gamma   90.00
#
_symmetry.space_group_name_H-M   'P 1'
#
loop_
_entity.id
_entity.type
_entity.pdbx_description
1 polymer ?
#
loop_
_entity_poly.entity_id
_entity_poly.type
_entity_poly.pdbx_seq_one_letter_code
_entity_poly.pdbx_strand_id
1 'polypeptide(L)'
;MTQTDPHRSLSRALDILEMCSSSPGGYTLSQLSVRLSISKGSISPLLHTLRQRGYLLLDGTTRCYRIGSMAFHVGNSYLDGSNLMEEIQRLMEGIVADCGETCHLGSLKSGDVFYLKKVESPLHSHTVTVVGRTLPAYSTGIGKALLADYTLPQLKALYYDGLYPLTEYTITDFHALADQLAEVRRTGFAFECEESTRGIRCIAVPLRKDGQVAAALSVAFPLNRYLPDRVERARSALNQARHQIEALMRGVDIQF
;
A
#
# COMPACT_ATOMS: atom_id res chain seq x y z
N MET A 1 3.12 -29.73 6.27
CA MET A 1 4.23 -28.96 5.67
C MET A 1 5.04 -28.40 6.82
N THR A 2 6.29 -28.86 7.01
CA THR A 2 7.19 -28.38 8.07
C THR A 2 7.53 -26.92 7.79
N GLN A 3 7.05 -26.01 8.64
CA GLN A 3 7.51 -24.63 8.67
C GLN A 3 9.03 -24.65 8.91
N THR A 4 9.80 -24.29 7.89
CA THR A 4 11.24 -24.07 8.05
C THR A 4 11.43 -22.86 8.95
N ASP A 5 12.06 -23.08 10.10
CA ASP A 5 12.36 -22.00 11.05
C ASP A 5 13.18 -20.91 10.33
N PRO A 6 12.74 -19.65 10.26
CA PRO A 6 13.46 -18.61 9.53
C PRO A 6 14.83 -18.39 10.15
N HIS A 7 15.84 -18.14 9.33
CA HIS A 7 17.21 -17.91 9.80
C HIS A 7 17.26 -16.67 10.71
N ARG A 8 17.44 -16.89 12.01
CA ARG A 8 17.24 -15.90 13.08
C ARG A 8 17.98 -14.57 12.87
N SER A 9 19.25 -14.62 12.40
CA SER A 9 20.04 -13.40 12.15
C SER A 9 19.54 -12.62 10.94
N LEU A 10 19.08 -13.33 9.90
CA LEU A 10 18.50 -12.70 8.71
C LEU A 10 17.16 -12.03 9.03
N SER A 11 16.26 -12.75 9.72
CA SER A 11 14.98 -12.16 10.15
C SER A 11 15.20 -10.90 10.96
N ARG A 12 16.08 -10.91 11.95
CA ARG A 12 16.41 -9.74 12.75
C ARG A 12 16.99 -8.57 11.94
N ALA A 13 17.77 -8.86 10.91
CA ALA A 13 18.30 -7.81 10.02
C ALA A 13 17.17 -7.16 9.21
N LEU A 14 16.18 -7.95 8.74
CA LEU A 14 14.99 -7.44 8.07
C LEU A 14 14.11 -6.62 9.02
N ASP A 15 13.84 -7.12 10.24
CA ASP A 15 13.09 -6.38 11.28
C ASP A 15 13.71 -5.01 11.57
N ILE A 16 15.05 -4.92 11.60
CA ILE A 16 15.77 -3.65 11.79
C ILE A 16 15.49 -2.70 10.61
N LEU A 17 15.56 -3.17 9.38
CA LEU A 17 15.31 -2.35 8.20
C LEU A 17 13.85 -1.86 8.17
N GLU A 18 12.90 -2.75 8.42
CA GLU A 18 11.47 -2.42 8.48
C GLU A 18 11.18 -1.39 9.57
N MET A 19 11.78 -1.55 10.76
CA MET A 19 11.63 -0.56 11.82
C MET A 19 12.24 0.79 11.45
N CYS A 20 13.45 0.82 10.88
CA CYS A 20 14.09 2.08 10.48
C CYS A 20 13.34 2.78 9.35
N SER A 21 12.60 2.05 8.49
CA SER A 21 11.79 2.64 7.42
C SER A 21 10.57 3.39 7.95
N SER A 22 10.05 3.00 9.13
CA SER A 22 8.85 3.61 9.73
C SER A 22 9.08 4.98 10.39
N SER A 23 10.34 5.43 10.52
CA SER A 23 10.69 6.70 11.18
C SER A 23 11.74 7.50 10.41
N PRO A 24 11.40 8.67 9.86
CA PRO A 24 12.37 9.54 9.18
C PRO A 24 13.53 9.97 10.07
N GLY A 25 13.32 10.10 11.38
CA GLY A 25 14.35 10.41 12.37
C GLY A 25 15.28 9.24 12.70
N GLY A 26 14.87 8.02 12.37
CA GLY A 26 15.57 6.79 12.71
C GLY A 26 15.50 6.44 14.19
N TYR A 27 16.30 5.47 14.59
CA TYR A 27 16.37 4.96 15.97
C TYR A 27 17.80 4.77 16.43
N THR A 28 18.07 5.03 17.69
CA THR A 28 19.34 4.66 18.33
C THR A 28 19.44 3.15 18.53
N LEU A 29 20.67 2.62 18.70
CA LEU A 29 20.89 1.20 19.02
C LEU A 29 20.07 0.76 20.24
N SER A 30 19.97 1.60 21.27
CA SER A 30 19.21 1.26 22.49
C SER A 30 17.71 1.18 22.23
N GLN A 31 17.15 2.08 21.42
CA GLN A 31 15.74 2.04 21.02
C GLN A 31 15.42 0.80 20.18
N LEU A 32 16.26 0.46 19.21
CA LEU A 32 16.11 -0.75 18.40
C LEU A 32 16.20 -2.01 19.26
N SER A 33 17.17 -2.07 20.19
CA SER A 33 17.32 -3.19 21.13
C SER A 33 16.05 -3.44 21.96
N VAL A 34 15.45 -2.37 22.50
CA VAL A 34 14.23 -2.46 23.31
C VAL A 34 13.03 -2.86 22.45
N ARG A 35 12.80 -2.13 21.34
CA ARG A 35 11.61 -2.32 20.50
C ARG A 35 11.55 -3.69 19.85
N LEU A 36 12.70 -4.22 19.40
CA LEU A 36 12.80 -5.54 18.77
C LEU A 36 13.06 -6.67 19.78
N SER A 37 13.16 -6.35 21.07
CA SER A 37 13.49 -7.33 22.12
C SER A 37 14.78 -8.12 21.82
N ILE A 38 15.78 -7.46 21.23
CA ILE A 38 17.08 -8.04 20.87
C ILE A 38 18.17 -7.41 21.77
N SER A 39 19.00 -8.25 22.41
CA SER A 39 20.10 -7.73 23.23
C SER A 39 21.06 -6.86 22.43
N LYS A 40 21.65 -5.83 23.07
CA LYS A 40 22.62 -4.92 22.43
C LYS A 40 23.81 -5.66 21.80
N GLY A 41 24.28 -6.73 22.43
CA GLY A 41 25.35 -7.56 21.89
C GLY A 41 24.98 -8.29 20.61
N SER A 42 23.71 -8.71 20.49
CA SER A 42 23.19 -9.41 19.28
C SER A 42 22.84 -8.45 18.15
N ILE A 43 22.32 -7.25 18.46
CA ILE A 43 21.90 -6.29 17.44
C ILE A 43 23.06 -5.48 16.84
N SER A 44 24.11 -5.20 17.62
CA SER A 44 25.26 -4.39 17.21
C SER A 44 25.99 -4.94 15.97
N PRO A 45 26.32 -6.23 15.86
CA PRO A 45 26.92 -6.80 14.65
C PRO A 45 26.02 -6.68 13.41
N LEU A 46 24.68 -6.81 13.57
CA LEU A 46 23.72 -6.67 12.48
C LEU A 46 23.69 -5.23 11.97
N LEU A 47 23.61 -4.25 12.89
CA LEU A 47 23.67 -2.83 12.55
C LEU A 47 24.98 -2.45 11.87
N HIS A 48 26.11 -3.01 12.33
CA HIS A 48 27.41 -2.80 11.70
C HIS A 48 27.42 -3.30 10.26
N THR A 49 26.96 -4.53 10.02
CA THR A 49 26.89 -5.14 8.68
C THR A 49 25.98 -4.34 7.76
N LEU A 50 24.76 -4.00 8.21
CA LEU A 50 23.78 -3.24 7.42
C LEU A 50 24.33 -1.84 7.07
N ARG A 51 25.04 -1.19 8.01
CA ARG A 51 25.69 0.09 7.75
C ARG A 51 26.84 -0.06 6.75
N GLN A 52 27.71 -1.05 6.92
CA GLN A 52 28.85 -1.30 6.04
C GLN A 52 28.41 -1.57 4.61
N ARG A 53 27.26 -2.24 4.44
CA ARG A 53 26.65 -2.52 3.13
C ARG A 53 25.76 -1.39 2.61
N GLY A 54 25.66 -0.25 3.31
CA GLY A 54 24.90 0.92 2.86
C GLY A 54 23.37 0.81 3.01
N TYR A 55 22.86 -0.25 3.65
CA TYR A 55 21.44 -0.38 3.94
C TYR A 55 20.97 0.53 5.08
N LEU A 56 21.88 0.86 5.99
CA LEU A 56 21.65 1.84 7.05
C LEU A 56 22.72 2.93 7.01
N LEU A 57 22.33 4.13 7.43
CA LEU A 57 23.19 5.26 7.74
C LEU A 57 23.16 5.49 9.25
N LEU A 58 24.30 5.83 9.83
CA LEU A 58 24.39 6.28 11.23
C LEU A 58 24.62 7.80 11.23
N ASP A 59 23.66 8.53 11.75
CA ASP A 59 23.81 9.96 11.98
C ASP A 59 24.83 10.22 13.08
N GLY A 60 25.85 11.00 12.75
CA GLY A 60 26.99 11.26 13.67
C GLY A 60 26.59 12.06 14.91
N THR A 61 25.57 12.91 14.81
CA THR A 61 25.10 13.80 15.88
C THR A 61 24.07 13.11 16.78
N THR A 62 23.01 12.58 16.16
CA THR A 62 21.88 11.97 16.90
C THR A 62 22.15 10.51 17.29
N ARG A 63 23.18 9.89 16.71
CA ARG A 63 23.48 8.45 16.86
C ARG A 63 22.32 7.54 16.45
N CYS A 64 21.43 8.05 15.60
CA CYS A 64 20.30 7.30 15.06
C CYS A 64 20.69 6.58 13.77
N TYR A 65 20.22 5.34 13.63
CA TYR A 65 20.27 4.57 12.40
C TYR A 65 19.05 4.90 11.55
N ARG A 66 19.28 5.24 10.27
CA ARG A 66 18.27 5.54 9.26
C ARG A 66 18.47 4.64 8.06
N ILE A 67 17.45 4.51 7.21
CA ILE A 67 17.57 3.80 5.93
C ILE A 67 18.64 4.47 5.06
N GLY A 68 19.53 3.64 4.52
CA GLY A 68 20.61 4.05 3.61
C GLY A 68 20.25 3.85 2.14
N SER A 69 21.07 4.40 1.25
CA SER A 69 20.83 4.41 -0.21
C SER A 69 20.77 3.02 -0.85
N MET A 70 21.42 2.01 -0.28
CA MET A 70 21.36 0.64 -0.82
C MET A 70 19.95 0.03 -0.70
N ALA A 71 19.19 0.36 0.35
CA ALA A 71 17.82 -0.07 0.47
C ALA A 71 16.94 0.52 -0.65
N PHE A 72 17.16 1.80 -0.99
CA PHE A 72 16.50 2.44 -2.14
C PHE A 72 16.91 1.77 -3.47
N HIS A 73 18.21 1.51 -3.66
CA HIS A 73 18.69 0.86 -4.90
C HIS A 73 18.08 -0.52 -5.10
N VAL A 74 18.03 -1.35 -4.04
CA VAL A 74 17.39 -2.69 -4.11
C VAL A 74 15.88 -2.58 -4.30
N GLY A 75 15.23 -1.64 -3.62
CA GLY A 75 13.79 -1.40 -3.79
C GLY A 75 13.45 -0.87 -5.19
N ASN A 76 14.32 -0.06 -5.78
CA ASN A 76 14.12 0.48 -7.13
C ASN A 76 14.17 -0.63 -8.20
N SER A 77 15.02 -1.65 -8.01
CA SER A 77 15.06 -2.78 -8.95
C SER A 77 13.74 -3.57 -9.03
N TYR A 78 12.90 -3.48 -8.01
CA TYR A 78 11.52 -3.99 -8.07
C TYR A 78 10.64 -3.16 -9.03
N LEU A 79 10.93 -1.87 -9.16
CA LEU A 79 10.21 -0.94 -10.04
C LEU A 79 10.84 -0.84 -11.42
N ASP A 80 12.16 -1.04 -11.55
CA ASP A 80 12.94 -0.87 -12.79
C ASP A 80 12.71 -1.99 -13.82
N GLY A 81 11.97 -3.05 -13.47
CA GLY A 81 11.77 -4.24 -14.32
C GLY A 81 10.83 -4.05 -15.51
N SER A 82 10.20 -2.88 -15.71
CA SER A 82 9.31 -2.72 -16.86
C SER A 82 8.99 -1.25 -17.18
N ASN A 83 8.97 -0.92 -18.48
CA ASN A 83 8.25 0.25 -19.05
C ASN A 83 6.81 0.40 -18.50
N LEU A 84 6.26 -0.69 -17.94
CA LEU A 84 4.89 -0.74 -17.39
C LEU A 84 4.70 0.20 -16.20
N MET A 85 5.62 0.25 -15.23
CA MET A 85 5.45 1.11 -14.05
C MET A 85 5.59 2.60 -14.40
N GLU A 86 6.38 2.94 -15.41
CA GLU A 86 6.44 4.32 -15.94
C GLU A 86 5.15 4.67 -16.68
N GLU A 87 4.62 3.74 -17.47
CA GLU A 87 3.38 3.94 -18.20
C GLU A 87 2.18 4.05 -17.24
N ILE A 88 2.11 3.19 -16.21
CA ILE A 88 1.12 3.32 -15.13
C ILE A 88 1.23 4.70 -14.47
N GLN A 89 2.43 5.17 -14.20
CA GLN A 89 2.62 6.51 -13.61
C GLN A 89 2.04 7.61 -14.51
N ARG A 90 2.31 7.59 -15.82
CA ARG A 90 1.76 8.58 -16.77
C ARG A 90 0.23 8.55 -16.79
N LEU A 91 -0.35 7.34 -16.75
CA LEU A 91 -1.82 7.19 -16.68
C LEU A 91 -2.38 7.73 -15.36
N MET A 92 -1.70 7.51 -14.23
CA MET A 92 -2.08 8.11 -12.94
C MET A 92 -1.96 9.64 -12.95
N GLU A 93 -0.93 10.19 -13.58
CA GLU A 93 -0.77 11.65 -13.78
C GLU A 93 -1.92 12.22 -14.61
N GLY A 94 -2.37 11.49 -15.65
CA GLY A 94 -3.56 11.82 -16.42
C GLY A 94 -4.83 11.85 -15.58
N ILE A 95 -5.05 10.84 -14.72
CA ILE A 95 -6.18 10.80 -13.79
C ILE A 95 -6.18 12.03 -12.87
N VAL A 96 -5.01 12.37 -12.30
CA VAL A 96 -4.87 13.53 -11.41
C VAL A 96 -5.12 14.84 -12.16
N ALA A 97 -4.65 14.97 -13.40
CA ALA A 97 -4.91 16.14 -14.23
C ALA A 97 -6.41 16.33 -14.52
N ASP A 98 -7.15 15.24 -14.77
CA ASP A 98 -8.57 15.26 -15.10
C ASP A 98 -9.47 15.60 -13.90
N CYS A 99 -9.19 15.00 -12.73
CA CYS A 99 -10.06 15.17 -11.55
C CYS A 99 -9.52 16.12 -10.48
N GLY A 100 -8.21 16.42 -10.49
CA GLY A 100 -7.54 17.30 -9.53
C GLY A 100 -7.33 16.66 -8.16
N GLU A 101 -7.44 15.32 -8.03
CA GLU A 101 -7.37 14.60 -6.77
C GLU A 101 -6.25 13.55 -6.78
N THR A 102 -5.77 13.18 -5.60
CA THR A 102 -4.64 12.23 -5.45
C THR A 102 -5.01 10.83 -5.91
N CYS A 103 -4.17 10.25 -6.76
CA CYS A 103 -4.30 8.89 -7.28
C CYS A 103 -3.30 7.94 -6.61
N HIS A 104 -3.74 6.72 -6.32
CA HIS A 104 -2.93 5.67 -5.72
C HIS A 104 -2.98 4.40 -6.55
N LEU A 105 -1.85 3.68 -6.59
CA LEU A 105 -1.74 2.29 -7.03
C LEU A 105 -1.36 1.45 -5.82
N GLY A 106 -1.99 0.29 -5.66
CA GLY A 106 -1.68 -0.63 -4.57
C GLY A 106 -1.95 -2.08 -4.92
N SER A 107 -1.33 -2.97 -4.15
CA SER A 107 -1.54 -4.42 -4.17
C SER A 107 -1.97 -4.93 -2.80
N LEU A 108 -2.46 -6.17 -2.75
CA LEU A 108 -2.89 -6.81 -1.52
C LEU A 108 -1.73 -7.59 -0.90
N LYS A 109 -1.42 -7.33 0.36
CA LYS A 109 -0.42 -8.08 1.11
C LYS A 109 -0.99 -8.47 2.47
N SER A 110 -1.25 -9.76 2.67
CA SER A 110 -1.72 -10.32 3.96
C SER A 110 -2.94 -9.61 4.57
N GLY A 111 -3.89 -9.18 3.71
CA GLY A 111 -5.10 -8.48 4.14
C GLY A 111 -4.98 -6.96 4.17
N ASP A 112 -3.80 -6.42 3.97
CA ASP A 112 -3.55 -4.98 3.91
C ASP A 112 -3.28 -4.52 2.48
N VAL A 113 -3.60 -3.25 2.22
CA VAL A 113 -3.18 -2.55 1.00
C VAL A 113 -1.71 -2.15 1.15
N PHE A 114 -0.86 -2.61 0.26
CA PHE A 114 0.49 -2.12 0.10
C PHE A 114 0.53 -1.08 -1.01
N TYR A 115 0.81 0.19 -0.66
CA TYR A 115 0.84 1.29 -1.62
C TYR A 115 2.13 1.29 -2.45
N LEU A 116 2.00 1.00 -3.75
CA LEU A 116 3.11 0.89 -4.71
C LEU A 116 3.52 2.25 -5.29
N LYS A 117 2.51 3.07 -5.65
CA LYS A 117 2.72 4.42 -6.20
C LYS A 117 1.63 5.38 -5.72
N LYS A 118 2.00 6.66 -5.71
CA LYS A 118 1.12 7.79 -5.41
C LYS A 118 1.44 8.93 -6.35
N VAL A 119 0.42 9.52 -6.96
CA VAL A 119 0.51 10.81 -7.67
C VAL A 119 -0.34 11.79 -6.90
N GLU A 120 0.30 12.80 -6.32
CA GLU A 120 -0.37 13.78 -5.46
C GLU A 120 -1.14 14.82 -6.26
N SER A 121 -2.28 15.22 -5.72
CA SER A 121 -2.99 16.39 -6.21
C SER A 121 -2.11 17.66 -6.08
N PRO A 122 -1.98 18.48 -7.11
CA PRO A 122 -1.27 19.76 -6.99
C PRO A 122 -1.98 20.75 -6.07
N LEU A 123 -3.23 20.48 -5.70
CA LEU A 123 -4.08 21.34 -4.89
C LEU A 123 -4.01 21.01 -3.40
N HIS A 124 -3.50 19.83 -3.02
CA HIS A 124 -3.46 19.38 -1.63
C HIS A 124 -2.27 18.46 -1.37
N SER A 125 -1.47 18.77 -0.36
CA SER A 125 -0.30 17.97 0.08
C SER A 125 -0.58 17.07 1.30
N HIS A 126 -1.85 16.83 1.69
CA HIS A 126 -2.19 16.21 2.98
C HIS A 126 -2.99 14.91 2.88
N THR A 127 -2.71 14.04 1.93
CA THR A 127 -3.22 12.66 2.03
C THR A 127 -2.32 11.85 2.97
N VAL A 128 -2.95 11.21 3.96
CA VAL A 128 -2.30 10.43 5.05
C VAL A 128 -1.52 9.21 4.53
N THR A 129 -1.75 8.82 3.28
CA THR A 129 -1.11 7.66 2.65
C THR A 129 0.31 7.97 2.20
N VAL A 130 1.25 7.14 2.67
CA VAL A 130 2.67 7.17 2.28
C VAL A 130 2.97 5.88 1.54
N VAL A 131 3.68 5.97 0.40
CA VAL A 131 4.18 4.78 -0.32
C VAL A 131 5.00 3.90 0.62
N GLY A 132 4.78 2.59 0.59
CA GLY A 132 5.41 1.63 1.49
C GLY A 132 4.74 1.46 2.85
N ARG A 133 3.65 2.20 3.17
CA ARG A 133 2.79 1.93 4.32
C ARG A 133 1.63 1.01 3.95
N THR A 134 1.05 0.36 4.96
CA THR A 134 -0.11 -0.50 4.82
C THR A 134 -1.32 0.06 5.56
N LEU A 135 -2.50 -0.23 5.04
CA LEU A 135 -3.81 -0.02 5.69
C LEU A 135 -4.66 -1.26 5.47
N PRO A 136 -5.52 -1.64 6.44
CA PRO A 136 -6.43 -2.76 6.26
C PRO A 136 -7.28 -2.62 5.00
N ALA A 137 -7.27 -3.64 4.12
CA ALA A 137 -7.91 -3.53 2.82
C ALA A 137 -9.44 -3.38 2.94
N TYR A 138 -10.08 -3.98 3.96
CA TYR A 138 -11.52 -3.87 4.16
C TYR A 138 -12.01 -2.43 4.41
N SER A 139 -11.14 -1.56 4.93
CA SER A 139 -11.51 -0.18 5.31
C SER A 139 -11.19 0.86 4.24
N THR A 140 -10.62 0.49 3.10
CA THR A 140 -10.21 1.43 2.06
C THR A 140 -10.87 1.13 0.72
N GLY A 141 -11.13 2.15 -0.09
CA GLY A 141 -11.70 1.97 -1.43
C GLY A 141 -10.81 1.09 -2.32
N ILE A 142 -9.50 1.37 -2.32
CA ILE A 142 -8.52 0.57 -3.07
C ILE A 142 -8.46 -0.87 -2.56
N GLY A 143 -8.55 -1.09 -1.25
CA GLY A 143 -8.55 -2.41 -0.65
C GLY A 143 -9.80 -3.21 -0.99
N LYS A 144 -10.99 -2.59 -1.00
CA LYS A 144 -12.22 -3.25 -1.46
C LYS A 144 -12.13 -3.65 -2.93
N ALA A 145 -11.48 -2.83 -3.77
CA ALA A 145 -11.20 -3.20 -5.15
C ALA A 145 -10.26 -4.42 -5.23
N LEU A 146 -9.21 -4.47 -4.39
CA LEU A 146 -8.31 -5.62 -4.30
C LEU A 146 -8.99 -6.89 -3.78
N LEU A 147 -9.95 -6.75 -2.88
CA LEU A 147 -10.72 -7.85 -2.31
C LEU A 147 -11.92 -8.26 -3.18
N ALA A 148 -12.14 -7.67 -4.36
CA ALA A 148 -13.35 -7.84 -5.16
C ALA A 148 -13.76 -9.30 -5.38
N ASP A 149 -12.80 -10.21 -5.57
CA ASP A 149 -13.05 -11.62 -5.87
C ASP A 149 -13.10 -12.51 -4.61
N TYR A 150 -12.89 -11.95 -3.42
CA TYR A 150 -12.92 -12.71 -2.17
C TYR A 150 -14.34 -13.10 -1.80
N THR A 151 -14.52 -14.37 -1.46
CA THR A 151 -15.76 -14.91 -0.91
C THR A 151 -15.84 -14.68 0.60
N LEU A 152 -17.03 -14.75 1.18
CA LEU A 152 -17.21 -14.59 2.62
C LEU A 152 -16.33 -15.55 3.47
N PRO A 153 -16.19 -16.85 3.14
CA PRO A 153 -15.26 -17.71 3.85
C PRO A 153 -13.80 -17.27 3.75
N GLN A 154 -13.36 -16.78 2.58
CA GLN A 154 -12.00 -16.27 2.38
C GLN A 154 -11.75 -14.98 3.17
N LEU A 155 -12.74 -14.07 3.25
CA LEU A 155 -12.64 -12.87 4.08
C LEU A 155 -12.49 -13.23 5.57
N LYS A 156 -13.29 -14.18 6.07
CA LYS A 156 -13.19 -14.65 7.46
C LYS A 156 -11.86 -15.34 7.75
N ALA A 157 -11.28 -16.04 6.78
CA ALA A 157 -9.96 -16.65 6.92
C ALA A 157 -8.83 -15.62 6.88
N LEU A 158 -8.96 -14.58 6.03
CA LEU A 158 -7.98 -13.50 5.89
C LEU A 158 -7.94 -12.61 7.14
N TYR A 159 -9.10 -12.33 7.73
CA TYR A 159 -9.27 -11.49 8.92
C TYR A 159 -9.81 -12.32 10.09
N TYR A 160 -9.10 -13.38 10.45
CA TYR A 160 -9.52 -14.35 11.48
C TYR A 160 -9.74 -13.70 12.86
N ASP A 161 -9.05 -12.58 13.15
CA ASP A 161 -9.22 -11.82 14.39
C ASP A 161 -10.39 -10.82 14.32
N GLY A 162 -11.10 -10.74 13.17
CA GLY A 162 -12.21 -9.80 12.95
C GLY A 162 -11.81 -8.52 12.20
N LEU A 163 -12.80 -7.66 11.99
CA LEU A 163 -12.64 -6.36 11.35
C LEU A 163 -12.68 -5.27 12.43
N TYR A 164 -11.58 -4.56 12.64
CA TYR A 164 -11.47 -3.53 13.68
C TYR A 164 -11.85 -2.14 13.12
N PRO A 165 -12.59 -1.32 13.89
CA PRO A 165 -12.96 0.02 13.46
C PRO A 165 -11.74 0.96 13.51
N LEU A 166 -11.46 1.65 12.39
CA LEU A 166 -10.51 2.76 12.33
C LEU A 166 -11.24 4.10 12.56
N THR A 167 -12.49 4.16 12.15
CA THR A 167 -13.44 5.26 12.39
C THR A 167 -14.80 4.69 12.78
N GLU A 168 -15.73 5.51 13.17
CA GLU A 168 -17.13 5.10 13.41
C GLU A 168 -17.87 4.65 12.14
N TYR A 169 -17.31 4.92 10.94
CA TYR A 169 -17.88 4.53 9.66
C TYR A 169 -17.29 3.23 9.10
N THR A 170 -16.24 2.70 9.73
CA THR A 170 -15.59 1.46 9.28
C THR A 170 -16.58 0.30 9.32
N ILE A 171 -16.67 -0.45 8.22
CA ILE A 171 -17.46 -1.67 8.17
C ILE A 171 -16.76 -2.75 8.98
N THR A 172 -17.44 -3.25 10.02
CA THR A 172 -16.93 -4.30 10.92
C THR A 172 -17.72 -5.61 10.81
N ASP A 173 -18.75 -5.65 9.96
CA ASP A 173 -19.52 -6.85 9.66
C ASP A 173 -19.07 -7.48 8.33
N PHE A 174 -18.77 -8.79 8.35
CA PHE A 174 -18.31 -9.52 7.19
C PHE A 174 -19.35 -9.64 6.07
N HIS A 175 -20.65 -9.70 6.42
CA HIS A 175 -21.71 -9.78 5.41
C HIS A 175 -21.86 -8.45 4.69
N ALA A 176 -21.87 -7.34 5.44
CA ALA A 176 -21.89 -6.00 4.88
C ALA A 176 -20.68 -5.74 3.95
N LEU A 177 -19.49 -6.21 4.35
CA LEU A 177 -18.31 -6.14 3.48
C LEU A 177 -18.52 -6.99 2.21
N ALA A 178 -18.97 -8.23 2.34
CA ALA A 178 -19.20 -9.14 1.20
C ALA A 178 -20.22 -8.57 0.22
N ASP A 179 -21.27 -7.89 0.70
CA ASP A 179 -22.28 -7.21 -0.12
C ASP A 179 -21.66 -6.06 -0.92
N GLN A 180 -20.78 -5.26 -0.29
CA GLN A 180 -20.04 -4.23 -1.02
C GLN A 180 -19.10 -4.82 -2.08
N LEU A 181 -18.43 -5.93 -1.79
CA LEU A 181 -17.58 -6.60 -2.78
C LEU A 181 -18.40 -7.19 -3.94
N ALA A 182 -19.63 -7.66 -3.67
CA ALA A 182 -20.55 -8.06 -4.73
C ALA A 182 -20.90 -6.88 -5.66
N GLU A 183 -21.08 -5.69 -5.10
CA GLU A 183 -21.31 -4.48 -5.88
C GLU A 183 -20.06 -4.09 -6.69
N VAL A 184 -18.85 -4.25 -6.15
CA VAL A 184 -17.61 -4.04 -6.91
C VAL A 184 -17.52 -4.98 -8.11
N ARG A 185 -17.87 -6.26 -7.94
CA ARG A 185 -17.92 -7.24 -9.05
C ARG A 185 -18.92 -6.83 -10.13
N ARG A 186 -20.07 -6.31 -9.72
CA ARG A 186 -21.17 -5.93 -10.64
C ARG A 186 -20.85 -4.64 -11.40
N THR A 187 -20.29 -3.62 -10.73
CA THR A 187 -20.09 -2.28 -11.29
C THR A 187 -18.68 -2.04 -11.80
N GLY A 188 -17.71 -2.78 -11.30
CA GLY A 188 -16.28 -2.55 -11.52
C GLY A 188 -15.69 -1.41 -10.68
N PHE A 189 -16.46 -0.84 -9.74
CA PHE A 189 -16.03 0.26 -8.88
C PHE A 189 -16.23 -0.07 -7.41
N ALA A 190 -15.21 0.24 -6.61
CA ALA A 190 -15.28 0.22 -5.16
C ALA A 190 -15.39 1.65 -4.61
N PHE A 191 -16.15 1.80 -3.54
CA PHE A 191 -16.32 3.07 -2.85
C PHE A 191 -15.94 2.92 -1.37
N GLU A 192 -15.44 4.00 -0.81
CA GLU A 192 -15.16 4.12 0.62
C GLU A 192 -15.61 5.50 1.09
N CYS A 193 -16.24 5.55 2.25
CA CYS A 193 -16.80 6.76 2.82
C CYS A 193 -16.33 6.91 4.26
N GLU A 194 -15.21 7.61 4.48
CA GLU A 194 -14.64 7.94 5.78
C GLU A 194 -14.29 6.71 6.67
N GLU A 195 -14.19 5.51 6.07
CA GLU A 195 -14.00 4.26 6.79
C GLU A 195 -12.56 4.06 7.27
N SER A 196 -11.57 4.51 6.49
CA SER A 196 -10.15 4.48 6.87
C SER A 196 -9.69 5.77 7.52
N THR A 197 -10.23 6.89 7.08
CA THR A 197 -9.83 8.23 7.53
C THR A 197 -11.03 9.17 7.43
N ARG A 198 -11.36 9.85 8.53
CA ARG A 198 -12.42 10.87 8.52
C ARG A 198 -12.13 11.97 7.52
N GLY A 199 -13.17 12.47 6.88
CA GLY A 199 -13.10 13.55 5.89
C GLY A 199 -12.55 13.11 4.52
N ILE A 200 -12.32 11.81 4.31
CA ILE A 200 -11.85 11.25 3.03
C ILE A 200 -12.90 10.31 2.45
N ARG A 201 -13.13 10.40 1.15
CA ARG A 201 -13.89 9.44 0.35
C ARG A 201 -13.04 8.96 -0.81
N CYS A 202 -13.18 7.68 -1.18
CA CYS A 202 -12.40 7.10 -2.26
C CYS A 202 -13.30 6.42 -3.29
N ILE A 203 -12.83 6.47 -4.55
CA ILE A 203 -13.34 5.64 -5.64
C ILE A 203 -12.16 4.80 -6.14
N ALA A 204 -12.37 3.52 -6.37
CA ALA A 204 -11.31 2.64 -6.83
C ALA A 204 -11.80 1.65 -7.89
N VAL A 205 -10.87 1.13 -8.66
CA VAL A 205 -11.10 0.08 -9.66
C VAL A 205 -10.07 -1.04 -9.48
N PRO A 206 -10.48 -2.31 -9.56
CA PRO A 206 -9.54 -3.42 -9.63
C PRO A 206 -8.84 -3.42 -10.99
N LEU A 207 -7.56 -3.78 -10.99
CA LEU A 207 -6.76 -4.05 -12.18
C LEU A 207 -6.58 -5.57 -12.31
N ARG A 208 -7.04 -6.12 -13.43
CA ARG A 208 -7.05 -7.57 -13.63
C ARG A 208 -5.96 -8.01 -14.59
N LYS A 209 -5.27 -9.08 -14.21
CA LYS A 209 -4.36 -9.83 -15.07
C LYS A 209 -4.87 -11.28 -15.14
N ASP A 210 -5.06 -11.81 -16.32
CA ASP A 210 -5.54 -13.18 -16.53
C ASP A 210 -6.83 -13.51 -15.74
N GLY A 211 -7.72 -12.53 -15.63
CA GLY A 211 -8.99 -12.65 -14.93
C GLY A 211 -8.94 -12.45 -13.40
N GLN A 212 -7.77 -12.42 -12.79
CA GLN A 212 -7.58 -12.22 -11.36
C GLN A 212 -7.20 -10.77 -11.02
N VAL A 213 -7.62 -10.28 -9.88
CA VAL A 213 -7.20 -8.95 -9.39
C VAL A 213 -5.73 -9.02 -8.97
N ALA A 214 -4.88 -8.28 -9.69
CA ALA A 214 -3.44 -8.19 -9.43
C ALA A 214 -3.06 -6.93 -8.65
N ALA A 215 -3.75 -5.83 -8.93
CA ALA A 215 -3.54 -4.52 -8.30
C ALA A 215 -4.85 -3.73 -8.29
N ALA A 216 -4.84 -2.51 -7.77
CA ALA A 216 -5.96 -1.58 -7.88
C ALA A 216 -5.48 -0.13 -8.00
N LEU A 217 -6.30 0.69 -8.67
CA LEU A 217 -6.16 2.15 -8.67
C LEU A 217 -7.26 2.79 -7.84
N SER A 218 -6.95 3.89 -7.16
CA SER A 218 -7.96 4.70 -6.49
C SER A 218 -7.69 6.19 -6.60
N VAL A 219 -8.77 6.97 -6.51
CA VAL A 219 -8.74 8.42 -6.32
C VAL A 219 -9.33 8.74 -4.95
N ALA A 220 -8.59 9.51 -4.15
CA ALA A 220 -8.99 9.93 -2.82
C ALA A 220 -9.41 11.40 -2.84
N PHE A 221 -10.60 11.67 -2.32
CA PHE A 221 -11.22 12.99 -2.25
C PHE A 221 -11.32 13.46 -0.80
N PRO A 222 -10.87 14.66 -0.46
CA PRO A 222 -11.38 15.35 0.71
C PRO A 222 -12.91 15.52 0.60
N LEU A 223 -13.64 15.35 1.72
CA LEU A 223 -15.11 15.34 1.72
C LEU A 223 -15.73 16.59 1.08
N ASN A 224 -15.15 17.78 1.31
CA ASN A 224 -15.59 19.06 0.74
C ASN A 224 -15.34 19.17 -0.77
N ARG A 225 -14.61 18.24 -1.36
CA ARG A 225 -14.31 18.17 -2.80
C ARG A 225 -14.96 16.99 -3.51
N TYR A 226 -15.67 16.15 -2.77
CA TYR A 226 -16.42 15.01 -3.31
C TYR A 226 -17.71 15.49 -3.98
N LEU A 227 -17.56 16.17 -5.13
CA LEU A 227 -18.64 16.78 -5.90
C LEU A 227 -19.02 15.87 -7.09
N PRO A 228 -20.31 15.81 -7.47
CA PRO A 228 -20.79 14.87 -8.50
C PRO A 228 -20.01 14.94 -9.82
N ASP A 229 -19.69 16.14 -10.30
CA ASP A 229 -18.94 16.36 -11.54
C ASP A 229 -17.49 15.87 -11.46
N ARG A 230 -16.84 16.03 -10.30
CA ARG A 230 -15.47 15.53 -10.04
C ARG A 230 -15.43 14.04 -9.91
N VAL A 231 -16.41 13.49 -9.19
CA VAL A 231 -16.60 12.03 -9.02
C VAL A 231 -16.77 11.38 -10.38
N GLU A 232 -17.58 11.93 -11.27
CA GLU A 232 -17.81 11.36 -12.60
C GLU A 232 -16.57 11.45 -13.48
N ARG A 233 -15.82 12.56 -13.42
CA ARG A 233 -14.52 12.66 -14.10
C ARG A 233 -13.53 11.61 -13.60
N ALA A 234 -13.41 11.44 -12.29
CA ALA A 234 -12.53 10.42 -11.72
C ALA A 234 -12.97 8.99 -12.12
N ARG A 235 -14.28 8.69 -12.14
CA ARG A 235 -14.80 7.40 -12.61
C ARG A 235 -14.43 7.14 -14.06
N SER A 236 -14.63 8.12 -14.93
CA SER A 236 -14.28 8.02 -16.35
C SER A 236 -12.79 7.78 -16.54
N ALA A 237 -11.94 8.61 -15.90
CA ALA A 237 -10.49 8.52 -15.99
C ALA A 237 -9.95 7.19 -15.43
N LEU A 238 -10.45 6.73 -14.26
CA LEU A 238 -10.10 5.44 -13.68
C LEU A 238 -10.48 4.28 -14.60
N ASN A 239 -11.67 4.33 -15.21
CA ASN A 239 -12.12 3.27 -16.11
C ASN A 239 -11.27 3.21 -17.39
N GLN A 240 -10.91 4.36 -17.95
CA GLN A 240 -10.02 4.43 -19.13
C GLN A 240 -8.62 3.91 -18.78
N ALA A 241 -8.04 4.38 -17.69
CA ALA A 241 -6.72 3.92 -17.24
C ALA A 241 -6.71 2.41 -16.92
N ARG A 242 -7.77 1.88 -16.29
CA ARG A 242 -7.93 0.44 -16.05
C ARG A 242 -7.77 -0.36 -17.33
N HIS A 243 -8.50 -0.04 -18.37
CA HIS A 243 -8.44 -0.78 -19.64
C HIS A 243 -7.05 -0.71 -20.28
N GLN A 244 -6.39 0.44 -20.21
CA GLN A 244 -5.03 0.62 -20.75
C GLN A 244 -4.01 -0.19 -19.95
N ILE A 245 -4.05 -0.13 -18.61
CA ILE A 245 -3.13 -0.86 -17.74
C ILE A 245 -3.34 -2.39 -17.88
N GLU A 246 -4.58 -2.85 -17.88
CA GLU A 246 -4.89 -4.27 -18.08
C GLU A 246 -4.41 -4.77 -19.45
N ALA A 247 -4.44 -3.93 -20.48
CA ALA A 247 -3.88 -4.27 -21.80
C ALA A 247 -2.35 -4.36 -21.76
N LEU A 248 -1.67 -3.45 -21.06
CA LEU A 248 -0.22 -3.45 -20.87
C LEU A 248 0.26 -4.65 -20.03
N MET A 249 -0.52 -5.09 -19.05
CA MET A 249 -0.19 -6.25 -18.21
C MET A 249 -0.26 -7.60 -18.97
N ARG A 250 -0.92 -7.65 -20.13
CA ARG A 250 -0.98 -8.87 -20.94
C ARG A 250 0.39 -9.19 -21.51
N GLY A 251 0.90 -10.37 -21.20
CA GLY A 251 2.20 -10.84 -21.72
C GLY A 251 3.43 -10.34 -20.98
N VAL A 252 3.27 -9.60 -19.90
CA VAL A 252 4.36 -9.22 -18.99
C VAL A 252 4.27 -10.06 -17.73
N ASP A 253 5.36 -10.74 -17.35
CA ASP A 253 5.43 -11.47 -16.08
C ASP A 253 5.70 -10.47 -14.95
N ILE A 254 4.62 -9.89 -14.43
CA ILE A 254 4.68 -8.94 -13.30
C ILE A 254 3.87 -9.50 -12.14
N GLN A 255 4.47 -9.47 -10.96
CA GLN A 255 3.80 -9.63 -9.67
C GLN A 255 3.85 -8.28 -8.95
N PHE A 256 2.70 -7.76 -8.55
CA PHE A 256 2.57 -6.54 -7.76
C PHE A 256 2.68 -6.81 -6.26
#